data_2d75cded4ea7348fe4e310a5def3a527
#
_entry.id   2d75cded4ea7348fe4e310a5def3a527
#
_cell.length_a   1.000
_cell.length_b   1.000
_cell.length_c   1.000
_cell.angle_alpha   90.00
_cell.angle_beta   90.00
_cell.angle_gamma   90.00
#
_symmetry.space_group_name_H-M   'P 1'
#
loop_
_entity.id
_entity.type
_entity.pdbx_description
1 polymer ?
#
loop_
_entity_poly.entity_id
_entity_poly.type
_entity_poly.pdbx_seq_one_letter_code
_entity_poly.pdbx_strand_id
1 'polypeptide(L)'
;MVDAKAAGVMFTINPVNGDVSKVVIEGSFGFGEAVVSGNVTPDRYLVDKVTLVIEERVISDKGSEFVYNPKTKEMEYIELPPDQRKVQCLEDREVIEITRLAKKVEAHFGCPQDTEWSISRSLPFPESIFLVQARPESVWGKKKKESVLGKKTGFDLLFEKALTPTKIKV
;
A
#
# COMPACT_ATOMS: atom_id res chain seq x y z
N MET A 1 3.79 22.04 4.31
CA MET A 1 4.15 20.88 5.14
C MET A 1 2.90 20.50 5.94
N VAL A 2 2.53 19.23 5.98
CA VAL A 2 1.38 18.75 6.76
C VAL A 2 1.86 18.53 8.19
N ASP A 3 1.20 19.13 9.19
CA ASP A 3 1.46 18.80 10.59
C ASP A 3 0.90 17.39 10.87
N ALA A 4 1.77 16.40 10.79
CA ALA A 4 1.38 15.00 10.73
C ALA A 4 1.08 14.41 12.12
N LYS A 5 -0.14 13.89 12.32
CA LYS A 5 -0.51 12.98 13.41
C LYS A 5 0.18 11.63 13.23
N ALA A 6 0.08 11.10 12.03
CA ALA A 6 0.68 9.86 11.59
C ALA A 6 0.97 9.94 10.09
N ALA A 7 1.98 9.23 9.64
CA ALA A 7 2.32 9.14 8.23
C ALA A 7 3.04 7.81 7.94
N GLY A 8 3.14 7.46 6.66
CA GLY A 8 3.80 6.23 6.27
C GLY A 8 3.65 5.92 4.80
N VAL A 9 3.73 4.64 4.49
CA VAL A 9 3.63 4.11 3.12
C VAL A 9 2.44 3.16 3.00
N MET A 10 1.91 3.03 1.79
CA MET A 10 0.94 2.00 1.45
C MET A 10 1.27 1.39 0.10
N PHE A 11 1.13 0.08 0.01
CA PHE A 11 1.35 -0.71 -1.19
C PHE A 11 0.00 -1.23 -1.68
N THR A 12 -0.34 -0.97 -2.93
CA THR A 12 -1.58 -1.48 -3.51
C THR A 12 -1.48 -2.93 -4.00
N ILE A 13 -0.42 -3.60 -3.62
CA ILE A 13 -0.16 -5.04 -3.79
C ILE A 13 0.60 -5.50 -2.55
N ASN A 14 0.43 -6.75 -2.13
CA ASN A 14 1.27 -7.27 -1.05
C ASN A 14 2.72 -7.41 -1.53
N PRO A 15 3.68 -6.61 -1.02
CA PRO A 15 5.06 -6.61 -1.52
C PRO A 15 5.81 -7.92 -1.23
N VAL A 16 5.32 -8.74 -0.30
CA VAL A 16 5.97 -10.00 0.10
C VAL A 16 5.67 -11.12 -0.91
N ASN A 17 4.41 -11.26 -1.33
CA ASN A 17 3.95 -12.39 -2.13
C ASN A 17 3.33 -12.01 -3.49
N GLY A 18 3.14 -10.70 -3.75
CA GLY A 18 2.55 -10.21 -4.99
C GLY A 18 1.03 -10.36 -5.08
N ASP A 19 0.34 -10.52 -3.94
CA ASP A 19 -1.12 -10.61 -3.92
C ASP A 19 -1.76 -9.26 -4.24
N VAL A 20 -2.36 -9.17 -5.42
CA VAL A 20 -3.02 -7.95 -5.94
C VAL A 20 -4.36 -7.67 -5.25
N SER A 21 -4.92 -8.62 -4.49
CA SER A 21 -6.17 -8.44 -3.76
C SER A 21 -6.00 -7.69 -2.45
N LYS A 22 -4.77 -7.41 -2.05
CA LYS A 22 -4.44 -6.82 -0.75
C LYS A 22 -3.84 -5.42 -0.89
N VAL A 23 -4.07 -4.61 0.16
CA VAL A 23 -3.33 -3.39 0.45
C VAL A 23 -2.52 -3.62 1.72
N VAL A 24 -1.26 -3.27 1.70
CA VAL A 24 -0.41 -3.22 2.90
C VAL A 24 -0.20 -1.76 3.26
N ILE A 25 -0.49 -1.40 4.50
CA ILE A 25 -0.29 -0.06 5.04
C ILE A 25 0.72 -0.16 6.18
N GLU A 26 1.75 0.67 6.11
CA GLU A 26 2.75 0.80 7.16
C GLU A 26 2.80 2.25 7.60
N GLY A 27 2.81 2.49 8.92
CA GLY A 27 2.77 3.84 9.44
C GLY A 27 3.29 3.97 10.88
N SER A 28 3.65 5.19 11.23
CA SER A 28 4.07 5.57 12.57
C SER A 28 3.54 6.95 12.94
N PHE A 29 3.74 7.35 14.18
CA PHE A 29 3.43 8.71 14.62
C PHE A 29 4.38 9.73 13.98
N GLY A 30 3.88 10.94 13.76
CA GLY A 30 4.64 12.05 13.20
C GLY A 30 4.84 11.95 11.67
N PHE A 31 5.98 12.45 11.19
CA PHE A 31 6.29 12.55 9.76
C PHE A 31 6.77 11.23 9.16
N GLY A 32 6.38 10.98 7.92
CA GLY A 32 6.65 9.72 7.20
C GLY A 32 8.13 9.42 6.91
N GLU A 33 9.00 10.42 6.97
CA GLU A 33 10.44 10.23 6.75
C GLU A 33 11.03 9.19 7.71
N ALA A 34 10.54 9.12 8.95
CA ALA A 34 10.99 8.14 9.93
C ALA A 34 10.69 6.69 9.51
N VAL A 35 9.57 6.47 8.82
CA VAL A 35 9.19 5.16 8.27
C VAL A 35 10.02 4.84 7.03
N VAL A 36 10.11 5.79 6.09
CA VAL A 36 10.82 5.62 4.81
C VAL A 36 12.31 5.41 5.01
N SER A 37 12.92 6.12 5.98
CA SER A 37 14.35 5.96 6.33
C SER A 37 14.65 4.71 7.16
N GLY A 38 13.62 4.00 7.67
CA GLY A 38 13.79 2.82 8.53
C GLY A 38 14.24 3.12 9.96
N ASN A 39 14.15 4.38 10.40
CA ASN A 39 14.54 4.80 11.75
C ASN A 39 13.52 4.39 12.83
N VAL A 40 12.28 4.12 12.42
CA VAL A 40 11.21 3.67 13.31
C VAL A 40 10.58 2.40 12.71
N THR A 41 10.30 1.41 13.57
CA THR A 41 9.55 0.22 13.15
C THR A 41 8.06 0.59 13.09
N PRO A 42 7.43 0.59 11.90
CA PRO A 42 6.04 1.02 11.75
C PRO A 42 5.05 -0.04 12.24
N ASP A 43 3.83 0.40 12.54
CA ASP A 43 2.67 -0.49 12.58
C ASP A 43 2.36 -0.97 11.16
N ARG A 44 1.88 -2.20 11.02
CA ARG A 44 1.53 -2.80 9.74
C ARG A 44 0.10 -3.32 9.74
N TYR A 45 -0.62 -3.02 8.66
CA TYR A 45 -1.99 -3.46 8.44
C TYR A 45 -2.08 -4.13 7.07
N LEU A 46 -2.69 -5.32 7.03
CA LEU A 46 -3.05 -6.03 5.79
C LEU A 46 -4.56 -5.94 5.61
N VAL A 47 -4.99 -5.37 4.50
CA VAL A 47 -6.41 -5.11 4.23
C VAL A 47 -6.81 -5.75 2.91
N ASP A 48 -7.95 -6.44 2.91
CA ASP A 48 -8.57 -6.94 1.68
C ASP A 48 -9.21 -5.80 0.88
N LYS A 49 -8.85 -5.67 -0.40
CA LYS A 49 -9.32 -4.58 -1.27
C LYS A 49 -10.82 -4.62 -1.57
N VAL A 50 -11.42 -5.80 -1.56
CA VAL A 50 -12.83 -5.99 -1.95
C VAL A 50 -13.73 -5.76 -0.76
N THR A 51 -13.45 -6.46 0.34
CA THR A 51 -14.29 -6.45 1.55
C THR A 51 -13.97 -5.29 2.48
N LEU A 52 -12.78 -4.67 2.33
CA LEU A 52 -12.22 -3.66 3.24
C LEU A 52 -12.03 -4.18 4.67
N VAL A 53 -11.88 -5.50 4.84
CA VAL A 53 -11.60 -6.11 6.13
C VAL A 53 -10.11 -6.02 6.42
N ILE A 54 -9.77 -5.57 7.62
CA ILE A 54 -8.40 -5.60 8.15
C ILE A 54 -8.14 -7.06 8.60
N GLU A 55 -7.36 -7.80 7.79
CA GLU A 55 -7.09 -9.23 8.03
C GLU A 55 -5.96 -9.44 9.04
N GLU A 56 -4.97 -8.55 9.02
CA GLU A 56 -3.83 -8.61 9.93
C GLU A 56 -3.50 -7.22 10.45
N ARG A 57 -3.12 -7.17 11.72
CA ARG A 57 -2.63 -5.96 12.40
C ARG A 57 -1.43 -6.31 13.25
N VAL A 58 -0.30 -5.68 12.95
CA VAL A 58 0.93 -5.80 13.74
C VAL A 58 1.24 -4.42 14.31
N ILE A 59 1.13 -4.29 15.64
CA ILE A 59 1.46 -3.06 16.34
C ILE A 59 2.87 -3.17 16.88
N SER A 60 3.73 -2.28 16.43
CA SER A 60 5.15 -2.26 16.77
C SER A 60 5.43 -1.43 18.04
N ASP A 61 6.60 -1.65 18.62
CA ASP A 61 7.11 -0.79 19.70
C ASP A 61 7.79 0.42 19.05
N LYS A 62 7.04 1.53 18.97
CA LYS A 62 7.49 2.80 18.39
C LYS A 62 8.20 3.63 19.44
N GLY A 63 9.53 3.59 19.47
CA GLY A 63 10.33 4.29 20.48
C GLY A 63 10.25 5.82 20.42
N SER A 64 10.01 6.36 19.23
CA SER A 64 10.00 7.81 19.00
C SER A 64 9.04 8.21 17.88
N GLU A 65 8.65 9.47 17.85
CA GLU A 65 7.98 10.12 16.72
C GLU A 65 8.89 11.20 16.10
N PHE A 66 8.80 11.41 14.79
CA PHE A 66 9.53 12.44 14.08
C PHE A 66 8.63 13.64 13.85
N VAL A 67 8.97 14.79 14.43
CA VAL A 67 8.11 15.98 14.47
C VAL A 67 8.89 17.25 14.14
N TYR A 68 8.14 18.30 13.74
CA TYR A 68 8.68 19.64 13.60
C TYR A 68 8.59 20.39 14.92
N ASN A 69 9.73 20.87 15.39
CA ASN A 69 9.80 21.72 16.58
C ASN A 69 9.69 23.21 16.19
N PRO A 70 8.58 23.91 16.52
CA PRO A 70 8.40 25.30 16.13
C PRO A 70 9.34 26.28 16.82
N LYS A 71 9.97 25.89 17.95
CA LYS A 71 10.92 26.73 18.68
C LYS A 71 12.29 26.75 18.04
N THR A 72 12.81 25.55 17.67
CA THR A 72 14.11 25.40 17.01
C THR A 72 14.01 25.57 15.49
N LYS A 73 12.79 25.45 14.92
CA LYS A 73 12.49 25.42 13.49
C LYS A 73 13.15 24.24 12.76
N GLU A 74 13.40 23.17 13.49
CA GLU A 74 14.05 21.94 12.99
C GLU A 74 13.15 20.73 13.17
N MET A 75 13.46 19.70 12.42
CA MET A 75 12.85 18.38 12.56
C MET A 75 13.64 17.60 13.61
N GLU A 76 12.94 16.97 14.55
CA GLU A 76 13.58 16.21 15.61
C GLU A 76 12.82 14.93 15.97
N TYR A 77 13.53 13.96 16.54
CA TYR A 77 12.93 12.77 17.12
C TYR A 77 12.61 13.03 18.60
N ILE A 78 11.34 12.85 18.96
CA ILE A 78 10.88 12.92 20.36
C ILE A 78 10.58 11.50 20.83
N GLU A 79 11.16 11.11 21.96
CA GLU A 79 10.86 9.80 22.55
C GLU A 79 9.40 9.73 22.98
N LEU A 80 8.74 8.61 22.62
CA LEU A 80 7.38 8.34 23.06
C LEU A 80 7.39 7.76 24.48
N PRO A 81 6.45 8.19 25.34
CA PRO A 81 6.25 7.58 26.65
C PRO A 81 5.99 6.06 26.52
N PRO A 82 6.41 5.24 27.48
CA PRO A 82 6.30 3.78 27.39
C PRO A 82 4.87 3.27 27.15
N ASP A 83 3.86 3.96 27.69
CA ASP A 83 2.44 3.68 27.52
C ASP A 83 1.90 3.99 26.11
N GLN A 84 2.59 4.84 25.34
CA GLN A 84 2.21 5.20 23.98
C GLN A 84 2.95 4.42 22.90
N ARG A 85 4.10 3.82 23.21
CA ARG A 85 4.92 3.12 22.23
C ARG A 85 4.20 1.98 21.50
N LYS A 86 3.31 1.26 22.20
CA LYS A 86 2.54 0.13 21.66
C LYS A 86 1.08 0.48 21.35
N VAL A 87 0.76 1.76 21.28
CA VAL A 87 -0.55 2.20 20.82
C VAL A 87 -0.55 2.25 19.30
N GLN A 88 -1.62 1.80 18.66
CA GLN A 88 -1.77 1.88 17.20
C GLN A 88 -1.74 3.35 16.73
N CYS A 89 -1.01 3.61 15.65
CA CYS A 89 -0.93 4.97 15.09
C CYS A 89 -2.15 5.35 14.25
N LEU A 90 -2.94 4.37 13.80
CA LEU A 90 -4.14 4.55 12.99
C LEU A 90 -5.36 3.93 13.65
N GLU A 91 -6.50 4.61 13.58
CA GLU A 91 -7.80 4.04 13.87
C GLU A 91 -8.29 3.18 12.70
N ASP A 92 -9.18 2.21 12.93
CA ASP A 92 -9.69 1.32 11.87
C ASP A 92 -10.36 2.10 10.73
N ARG A 93 -11.09 3.17 11.05
CA ARG A 93 -11.69 4.04 10.02
C ARG A 93 -10.64 4.73 9.14
N GLU A 94 -9.50 5.10 9.71
CA GLU A 94 -8.38 5.70 8.97
C GLU A 94 -7.71 4.67 8.05
N VAL A 95 -7.47 3.45 8.55
CA VAL A 95 -6.96 2.32 7.75
C VAL A 95 -7.87 2.04 6.56
N ILE A 96 -9.18 2.00 6.77
CA ILE A 96 -10.15 1.75 5.71
C ILE A 96 -10.16 2.89 4.68
N GLU A 97 -10.08 4.16 5.11
CA GLU A 97 -10.08 5.29 4.17
C GLU A 97 -8.77 5.38 3.39
N ILE A 98 -7.62 5.11 4.01
CA ILE A 98 -6.33 4.96 3.31
C ILE A 98 -6.43 3.83 2.27
N THR A 99 -7.08 2.70 2.59
CA THR A 99 -7.31 1.61 1.63
C THR A 99 -8.18 2.06 0.45
N ARG A 100 -9.22 2.85 0.69
CA ARG A 100 -10.05 3.43 -0.39
C ARG A 100 -9.24 4.37 -1.28
N LEU A 101 -8.37 5.18 -0.67
CA LEU A 101 -7.45 6.05 -1.39
C LEU A 101 -6.47 5.22 -2.25
N ALA A 102 -5.89 4.15 -1.70
CA ALA A 102 -5.03 3.22 -2.43
C ALA A 102 -5.70 2.66 -3.69
N LYS A 103 -6.96 2.23 -3.57
CA LYS A 103 -7.76 1.73 -4.71
C LYS A 103 -7.97 2.80 -5.78
N LYS A 104 -8.27 4.04 -5.39
CA LYS A 104 -8.43 5.17 -6.32
C LYS A 104 -7.13 5.46 -7.07
N VAL A 105 -6.01 5.45 -6.36
CA VAL A 105 -4.67 5.70 -6.94
C VAL A 105 -4.32 4.59 -7.93
N GLU A 106 -4.47 3.31 -7.55
CA GLU A 106 -4.22 2.18 -8.44
C GLU A 106 -5.10 2.22 -9.70
N ALA A 107 -6.39 2.54 -9.54
CA ALA A 107 -7.31 2.67 -10.66
C ALA A 107 -6.92 3.83 -11.61
N HIS A 108 -6.43 4.94 -11.06
CA HIS A 108 -5.98 6.10 -11.84
C HIS A 108 -4.74 5.78 -12.69
N PHE A 109 -3.76 5.08 -12.11
CA PHE A 109 -2.53 4.73 -12.81
C PHE A 109 -2.60 3.43 -13.60
N GLY A 110 -3.61 2.60 -13.37
CA GLY A 110 -3.81 1.32 -14.06
C GLY A 110 -2.79 0.23 -13.70
N CYS A 111 -2.02 0.41 -12.65
CA CYS A 111 -1.02 -0.56 -12.17
C CYS A 111 -0.81 -0.41 -10.66
N PRO A 112 -0.27 -1.47 -9.99
CA PRO A 112 0.07 -1.39 -8.58
C PRO A 112 0.98 -0.22 -8.26
N GLN A 113 0.73 0.43 -7.13
CA GLN A 113 1.41 1.64 -6.69
C GLN A 113 2.03 1.43 -5.30
N ASP A 114 3.16 2.08 -5.13
CA ASP A 114 3.84 2.34 -3.87
C ASP A 114 3.64 3.84 -3.57
N THR A 115 3.04 4.14 -2.43
CA THR A 115 2.56 5.49 -2.15
C THR A 115 2.87 5.91 -0.74
N GLU A 116 3.10 7.21 -0.56
CA GLU A 116 3.26 7.84 0.74
C GLU A 116 1.99 8.58 1.11
N TRP A 117 1.60 8.48 2.37
CA TRP A 117 0.41 9.13 2.92
C TRP A 117 0.73 9.84 4.23
N SER A 118 -0.10 10.81 4.60
CA SER A 118 -0.01 11.54 5.86
C SER A 118 -1.40 11.91 6.37
N ILE A 119 -1.58 11.90 7.69
CA ILE A 119 -2.79 12.38 8.36
C ILE A 119 -2.47 13.64 9.13
N SER A 120 -3.17 14.73 8.82
CA SER A 120 -3.03 16.00 9.52
C SER A 120 -3.64 15.96 10.91
N ARG A 121 -2.96 16.60 11.88
CA ARG A 121 -3.50 16.86 13.23
C ARG A 121 -4.59 17.93 13.23
N SER A 122 -4.55 18.85 12.27
CA SER A 122 -5.37 20.07 12.25
C SER A 122 -6.68 19.97 11.49
N LEU A 123 -6.87 18.91 10.70
CA LEU A 123 -8.06 18.72 9.87
C LEU A 123 -8.94 17.58 10.39
N PRO A 124 -10.27 17.69 10.23
CA PRO A 124 -11.18 16.62 10.61
C PRO A 124 -11.05 15.43 9.64
N PHE A 125 -11.42 14.24 10.11
CA PHE A 125 -11.57 13.06 9.26
C PHE A 125 -12.84 13.20 8.38
N PRO A 126 -12.80 12.81 7.10
CA PRO A 126 -11.70 12.17 6.36
C PRO A 126 -10.75 13.14 5.64
N GLU A 127 -11.00 14.45 5.66
CA GLU A 127 -10.22 15.50 4.96
C GLU A 127 -8.79 15.62 5.48
N SER A 128 -8.50 15.00 6.65
CA SER A 128 -7.16 14.96 7.24
C SER A 128 -6.18 14.05 6.48
N ILE A 129 -6.66 13.15 5.60
CA ILE A 129 -5.81 12.16 4.92
C ILE A 129 -5.30 12.73 3.59
N PHE A 130 -3.99 12.74 3.43
CA PHE A 130 -3.29 13.23 2.24
C PHE A 130 -2.49 12.13 1.56
N LEU A 131 -2.56 12.08 0.24
CA LEU A 131 -1.59 11.41 -0.61
C LEU A 131 -0.41 12.36 -0.81
N VAL A 132 0.80 11.92 -0.45
CA VAL A 132 2.01 12.73 -0.53
C VAL A 132 2.77 12.42 -1.81
N GLN A 133 2.93 11.14 -2.11
CA GLN A 133 3.62 10.66 -3.31
C GLN A 133 3.00 9.35 -3.80
N ALA A 134 3.07 9.11 -5.11
CA ALA A 134 2.72 7.84 -5.73
C ALA A 134 3.75 7.49 -6.79
N ARG A 135 4.16 6.23 -6.84
CA ARG A 135 5.05 5.68 -7.85
C ARG A 135 4.64 4.26 -8.21
N PRO A 136 4.82 3.82 -9.47
CA PRO A 136 4.56 2.44 -9.85
C PRO A 136 5.41 1.48 -9.02
N GLU A 137 4.76 0.41 -8.51
CA GLU A 137 5.46 -0.65 -7.82
C GLU A 137 6.43 -1.36 -8.79
N SER A 138 7.68 -1.57 -8.39
CA SER A 138 8.76 -1.94 -9.31
C SER A 138 9.15 -3.41 -9.28
N VAL A 139 8.78 -4.16 -8.24
CA VAL A 139 9.20 -5.57 -8.06
C VAL A 139 8.25 -6.51 -8.79
N TRP A 140 6.96 -6.38 -8.53
CA TRP A 140 5.93 -7.26 -9.09
C TRP A 140 5.33 -6.71 -10.38
N GLY A 141 5.26 -5.39 -10.55
CA GLY A 141 4.77 -4.75 -11.76
C GLY A 141 5.62 -5.02 -13.00
N LYS A 142 6.92 -5.33 -12.82
CA LYS A 142 7.84 -5.73 -13.91
C LYS A 142 7.78 -7.23 -14.23
N LYS A 143 7.29 -8.07 -13.35
CA LYS A 143 6.97 -9.45 -13.71
C LYS A 143 5.80 -9.38 -14.67
N LYS A 144 6.09 -9.36 -15.99
CA LYS A 144 5.09 -9.61 -17.02
C LYS A 144 4.23 -10.76 -16.51
N LYS A 145 2.91 -10.55 -16.44
CA LYS A 145 1.98 -11.68 -16.43
C LYS A 145 2.39 -12.50 -17.65
N GLU A 146 3.17 -13.56 -17.47
CA GLU A 146 3.21 -14.61 -18.47
C GLU A 146 1.76 -15.04 -18.58
N SER A 147 1.16 -14.63 -19.70
CA SER A 147 -0.20 -14.99 -20.03
C SER A 147 -0.23 -16.51 -19.95
N VAL A 148 -1.00 -17.05 -19.02
CA VAL A 148 -1.32 -18.49 -18.97
C VAL A 148 -1.95 -18.91 -20.30
N LEU A 149 -2.42 -17.96 -21.10
CA LEU A 149 -2.89 -18.08 -22.49
C LEU A 149 -1.74 -18.11 -23.53
N GLY A 150 -0.47 -17.97 -23.15
CA GLY A 150 0.68 -18.04 -24.07
C GLY A 150 1.12 -19.45 -24.46
N LYS A 151 0.65 -20.48 -23.79
CA LYS A 151 0.72 -21.87 -24.27
C LYS A 151 -0.64 -22.21 -24.83
N LYS A 152 -0.70 -22.42 -26.18
CA LYS A 152 -1.89 -22.97 -26.84
C LYS A 152 -2.42 -24.10 -25.97
N THR A 153 -3.60 -23.93 -25.40
CA THR A 153 -4.23 -25.00 -24.63
C THR A 153 -4.57 -26.13 -25.58
N GLY A 154 -4.68 -27.36 -25.07
CA GLY A 154 -5.11 -28.51 -25.94
C GLY A 154 -6.42 -28.23 -26.68
N PHE A 155 -7.23 -27.29 -26.18
CA PHE A 155 -8.47 -26.82 -26.81
C PHE A 155 -8.20 -25.95 -28.03
N ASP A 156 -7.20 -25.07 -28.02
CA ASP A 156 -6.83 -24.24 -29.18
C ASP A 156 -6.25 -25.09 -30.31
N LEU A 157 -5.50 -26.14 -29.97
CA LEU A 157 -4.99 -27.11 -30.93
C LEU A 157 -6.12 -27.97 -31.58
N LEU A 158 -7.16 -28.29 -30.81
CA LEU A 158 -8.34 -28.97 -31.31
C LEU A 158 -9.17 -28.07 -32.24
N PHE A 159 -9.34 -26.82 -31.92
CA PHE A 159 -10.06 -25.83 -32.74
C PHE A 159 -9.33 -25.55 -34.04
N GLU A 160 -8.00 -25.42 -34.02
CA GLU A 160 -7.18 -25.22 -35.23
C GLU A 160 -7.24 -26.45 -36.16
N LYS A 161 -7.25 -27.67 -35.60
CA LYS A 161 -7.45 -28.91 -36.39
C LYS A 161 -8.86 -29.04 -36.95
N ALA A 162 -9.89 -28.60 -36.28
CA ALA A 162 -11.28 -28.66 -36.74
C ALA A 162 -11.57 -27.64 -37.85
N LEU A 163 -10.83 -26.55 -37.93
CA LEU A 163 -10.99 -25.48 -38.92
C LEU A 163 -10.09 -25.64 -40.18
N THR A 164 -9.14 -26.60 -40.19
CA THR A 164 -8.35 -26.90 -41.39
C THR A 164 -9.10 -27.88 -42.29
N PRO A 165 -9.55 -27.46 -43.48
CA PRO A 165 -10.23 -28.37 -44.41
C PRO A 165 -9.25 -29.44 -44.88
N THR A 166 -9.58 -30.71 -44.63
CA THR A 166 -8.88 -31.86 -45.16
C THR A 166 -9.03 -31.86 -46.68
N LYS A 167 -7.96 -31.61 -47.44
CA LYS A 167 -7.95 -31.84 -48.88
C LYS A 167 -8.10 -33.35 -49.14
N ILE A 168 -9.27 -33.74 -49.55
CA ILE A 168 -9.51 -35.09 -50.11
C ILE A 168 -8.82 -35.12 -51.47
N LYS A 169 -7.77 -35.96 -51.61
CA LYS A 169 -7.24 -36.30 -52.94
C LYS A 169 -8.23 -37.24 -53.63
N VAL A 170 -8.77 -36.80 -54.77
CA VAL A 170 -9.46 -37.61 -55.75
C VAL A 170 -8.43 -38.24 -56.65
#